data_c036e73fc28fbba8f4b1a9d481bf5400
#
_entry.id   c036e73fc28fbba8f4b1a9d481bf5400
#
_cell.length_a   1.000
_cell.length_b   1.000
_cell.length_c   1.000
_cell.angle_alpha   90.00
_cell.angle_beta   90.00
_cell.angle_gamma   90.00
#
_symmetry.space_group_name_H-M   'P 1'
#
loop_
_entity.id
_entity.type
_entity.pdbx_description
1 polymer ?
#
loop_
_entity_poly.entity_id
_entity_poly.type
_entity_poly.pdbx_seq_one_letter_code
_entity_poly.pdbx_strand_id
1 'polypeptide(L)'
;MLTKSPYRCPGDDSVIHHACAGMLSHWSRPVDEQVARTSLGETHVLSVGPATGRPIVVLAGGDLPAAGLRDLADSFDPSRRVILIDLPGLPGASACTRPEGNVHAAYGRWLTEVLDALEIGVVPILGLGWAASVAAAITDVERVEKLVLAAPLGLVPRARWHRALIPGLQWRNEPNFENTERYLRALAGSGFEPDGATLRWSCRVGAYCTSLAGMPRIGRSLWQRWKGHAVELVVGDQDPLVHVAPLRKIADEIGASVEVVEGAGRLLPLEAPTLLAEEMFAPIR
;
A
#
# COMPACT_ATOMS: atom_id res chain seq x y z
N MET A 1 15.97 12.70 10.64
CA MET A 1 15.57 13.96 9.99
C MET A 1 14.37 13.70 9.09
N LEU A 2 13.38 14.61 9.06
CA LEU A 2 12.19 14.53 8.22
C LEU A 2 12.27 15.67 7.20
N THR A 3 12.42 15.45 5.91
CA THR A 3 12.80 16.57 5.02
C THR A 3 12.23 16.63 3.62
N LYS A 4 11.35 15.80 3.14
CA LYS A 4 10.72 16.11 1.85
C LYS A 4 9.24 15.80 1.88
N SER A 5 8.45 16.88 1.76
CA SER A 5 7.02 16.76 1.47
C SER A 5 6.79 16.00 0.16
N PRO A 6 5.78 15.11 0.09
CA PRO A 6 5.34 14.51 -1.14
C PRO A 6 4.62 15.48 -2.07
N TYR A 7 4.35 16.70 -1.61
CA TYR A 7 3.58 17.72 -2.32
C TYR A 7 4.47 18.70 -3.07
N ARG A 8 3.97 19.26 -4.17
CA ARG A 8 4.74 20.18 -5.04
C ARG A 8 4.86 21.56 -4.42
N CYS A 9 3.76 22.06 -3.84
CA CYS A 9 3.68 23.38 -3.23
C CYS A 9 3.10 23.30 -1.82
N PRO A 10 3.40 24.29 -0.96
CA PRO A 10 2.69 24.45 0.33
C PRO A 10 1.19 24.59 0.10
N GLY A 11 0.38 23.82 0.84
CA GLY A 11 -1.07 23.82 0.71
C GLY A 11 -1.65 22.74 -0.22
N ASP A 12 -0.83 22.09 -1.06
CA ASP A 12 -1.28 21.00 -1.94
C ASP A 12 -1.76 19.78 -1.12
N ASP A 13 -1.28 19.61 0.10
CA ASP A 13 -1.74 18.61 1.05
C ASP A 13 -3.24 18.75 1.33
N SER A 14 -3.76 19.98 1.45
CA SER A 14 -5.19 20.23 1.69
C SER A 14 -6.07 19.72 0.56
N VAL A 15 -5.61 19.78 -0.69
CA VAL A 15 -6.33 19.25 -1.87
C VAL A 15 -6.41 17.73 -1.80
N ILE A 16 -5.33 17.08 -1.38
CA ILE A 16 -5.27 15.62 -1.24
C ILE A 16 -6.12 15.16 -0.05
N HIS A 17 -6.04 15.84 1.11
CA HIS A 17 -6.88 15.55 2.27
C HIS A 17 -8.38 15.70 1.94
N HIS A 18 -8.75 16.76 1.23
CA HIS A 18 -10.14 16.96 0.78
C HIS A 18 -10.57 15.84 -0.20
N ALA A 19 -9.68 15.37 -1.05
CA ALA A 19 -9.97 14.24 -1.94
C ALA A 19 -10.21 12.94 -1.15
N CYS A 20 -9.43 12.67 -0.09
CA CYS A 20 -9.63 11.52 0.80
C CYS A 20 -11.00 11.62 1.49
N ALA A 21 -11.35 12.78 2.07
CA ALA A 21 -12.64 13.01 2.69
C ALA A 21 -13.81 12.80 1.70
N GLY A 22 -13.64 13.27 0.44
CA GLY A 22 -14.60 13.03 -0.63
C GLY A 22 -14.76 11.55 -0.99
N MET A 23 -13.71 10.74 -0.93
CA MET A 23 -13.82 9.28 -1.12
C MET A 23 -14.58 8.63 0.04
N LEU A 24 -14.28 9.02 1.30
CA LEU A 24 -14.95 8.50 2.50
C LEU A 24 -16.45 8.76 2.48
N SER A 25 -16.90 9.91 1.97
CA SER A 25 -18.32 10.23 1.89
C SER A 25 -19.15 9.27 1.03
N HIS A 26 -18.50 8.44 0.22
CA HIS A 26 -19.14 7.42 -0.63
C HIS A 26 -19.11 6.00 -0.01
N TRP A 27 -18.56 5.87 1.20
CA TRP A 27 -18.57 4.57 1.88
C TRP A 27 -19.98 4.29 2.45
N SER A 28 -20.50 3.09 2.22
CA SER A 28 -21.81 2.67 2.72
C SER A 28 -21.75 2.15 4.16
N ARG A 29 -20.59 1.66 4.58
CA ARG A 29 -20.35 1.18 5.95
C ARG A 29 -19.86 2.32 6.83
N PRO A 30 -20.21 2.33 8.13
CA PRO A 30 -19.62 3.26 9.09
C PRO A 30 -18.09 3.09 9.13
N VAL A 31 -17.39 4.21 9.09
CA VAL A 31 -15.94 4.30 9.20
C VAL A 31 -15.61 5.12 10.43
N ASP A 32 -14.79 4.57 11.31
CA ASP A 32 -14.22 5.31 12.44
C ASP A 32 -12.85 5.87 12.02
N GLU A 33 -12.70 7.20 12.13
CA GLU A 33 -11.47 7.91 11.78
C GLU A 33 -10.68 8.21 13.04
N GLN A 34 -9.42 7.83 13.07
CA GLN A 34 -8.52 8.05 14.18
C GLN A 34 -7.19 8.63 13.70
N VAL A 35 -6.48 9.30 14.60
CA VAL A 35 -5.13 9.80 14.37
C VAL A 35 -4.18 9.19 15.40
N ALA A 36 -3.24 8.37 14.94
CA ALA A 36 -2.14 7.87 15.75
C ALA A 36 -0.97 8.87 15.71
N ARG A 37 -0.45 9.26 16.87
CA ARG A 37 0.74 10.13 16.97
C ARG A 37 1.99 9.28 17.02
N THR A 38 2.90 9.50 16.09
CA THR A 38 4.12 8.70 15.90
C THR A 38 5.35 9.58 15.73
N SER A 39 6.52 8.96 15.69
CA SER A 39 7.79 9.66 15.41
C SER A 39 7.86 10.25 13.99
N LEU A 40 7.01 9.78 13.05
CA LEU A 40 6.88 10.34 11.70
C LEU A 40 5.74 11.37 11.57
N GLY A 41 5.11 11.75 12.69
CA GLY A 41 4.01 12.71 12.73
C GLY A 41 2.65 12.02 12.88
N GLU A 42 1.59 12.76 12.59
CA GLU A 42 0.23 12.27 12.66
C GLU A 42 -0.03 11.24 11.54
N THR A 43 -0.53 10.09 11.96
CA THR A 43 -0.86 8.98 11.06
C THR A 43 -2.37 8.81 11.03
N HIS A 44 -2.97 8.97 9.87
CA HIS A 44 -4.40 8.80 9.65
C HIS A 44 -4.75 7.31 9.55
N VAL A 45 -5.75 6.91 10.30
CA VAL A 45 -6.20 5.53 10.44
C VAL A 45 -7.71 5.47 10.27
N LEU A 46 -8.17 4.58 9.41
CA LEU A 46 -9.57 4.26 9.21
C LEU A 46 -9.87 2.88 9.78
N SER A 47 -10.94 2.74 10.55
CA SER A 47 -11.40 1.45 11.05
C SER A 47 -12.81 1.14 10.53
N VAL A 48 -13.00 -0.05 9.98
CA VAL A 48 -14.29 -0.54 9.45
C VAL A 48 -14.64 -1.87 10.10
N GLY A 49 -15.89 -2.04 10.49
CA GLY A 49 -16.36 -3.24 11.19
C GLY A 49 -16.44 -3.07 12.70
N PRO A 50 -16.82 -4.10 13.44
CA PRO A 50 -17.04 -4.01 14.89
C PRO A 50 -15.74 -3.76 15.64
N ALA A 51 -15.77 -2.84 16.62
CA ALA A 51 -14.61 -2.51 17.45
C ALA A 51 -14.00 -3.73 18.17
N THR A 52 -14.86 -4.71 18.51
CA THR A 52 -14.47 -5.97 19.14
C THR A 52 -14.05 -7.05 18.14
N GLY A 53 -14.15 -6.77 16.83
CA GLY A 53 -13.73 -7.69 15.78
C GLY A 53 -12.22 -7.93 15.82
N ARG A 54 -11.80 -9.15 15.42
CA ARG A 54 -10.38 -9.47 15.31
C ARG A 54 -9.73 -8.56 14.27
N PRO A 55 -8.70 -7.78 14.63
CA PRO A 55 -8.12 -6.77 13.75
C PRO A 55 -7.37 -7.35 12.57
N ILE A 56 -7.35 -6.60 11.48
CA ILE A 56 -6.50 -6.78 10.30
C ILE A 56 -5.93 -5.40 9.97
N VAL A 57 -4.64 -5.31 9.76
CA VAL A 57 -3.98 -4.05 9.37
C VAL A 57 -3.67 -4.06 7.88
N VAL A 58 -4.09 -3.02 7.16
CA VAL A 58 -3.82 -2.80 5.75
C VAL A 58 -3.06 -1.49 5.58
N LEU A 59 -1.86 -1.55 5.03
CA LEU A 59 -1.05 -0.37 4.73
C LEU A 59 -1.27 0.08 3.30
N ALA A 60 -1.80 1.30 3.11
CA ALA A 60 -2.07 1.89 1.81
C ALA A 60 -0.78 2.22 1.05
N GLY A 61 -0.68 1.82 -0.20
CA GLY A 61 0.58 1.72 -0.95
C GLY A 61 1.01 2.94 -1.75
N GLY A 62 0.32 4.06 -1.67
CA GLY A 62 0.63 5.28 -2.43
C GLY A 62 -0.01 5.33 -3.81
N ASP A 63 -0.44 4.22 -4.40
CA ASP A 63 -1.27 4.21 -5.61
C ASP A 63 -2.72 4.63 -5.25
N LEU A 64 -3.18 4.20 -4.08
CA LEU A 64 -4.45 4.61 -3.46
C LEU A 64 -4.23 4.98 -1.99
N PRO A 65 -5.01 5.95 -1.46
CA PRO A 65 -5.07 6.24 -0.04
C PRO A 65 -5.93 5.20 0.69
N ALA A 66 -5.88 5.17 2.01
CA ALA A 66 -6.77 4.33 2.82
C ALA A 66 -8.24 4.52 2.45
N ALA A 67 -8.67 5.78 2.24
CA ALA A 67 -10.03 6.12 1.81
C ALA A 67 -10.43 5.54 0.45
N GLY A 68 -9.48 5.19 -0.41
CA GLY A 68 -9.70 4.57 -1.72
C GLY A 68 -9.79 3.03 -1.69
N LEU A 69 -9.62 2.41 -0.54
CA LEU A 69 -9.60 0.95 -0.38
C LEU A 69 -10.94 0.35 0.06
N ARG A 70 -12.07 1.03 -0.29
CA ARG A 70 -13.41 0.59 0.10
C ARG A 70 -13.69 -0.85 -0.32
N ASP A 71 -13.50 -1.17 -1.59
CA ASP A 71 -13.87 -2.47 -2.15
C ASP A 71 -13.01 -3.60 -1.55
N LEU A 72 -11.76 -3.31 -1.22
CA LEU A 72 -10.91 -4.22 -0.45
C LEU A 72 -11.44 -4.39 0.98
N ALA A 73 -11.80 -3.31 1.68
CA ALA A 73 -12.34 -3.37 3.03
C ALA A 73 -13.68 -4.15 3.08
N ASP A 74 -14.53 -3.98 2.06
CA ASP A 74 -15.81 -4.67 1.93
C ASP A 74 -15.64 -6.16 1.55
N SER A 75 -14.49 -6.57 1.03
CA SER A 75 -14.16 -7.97 0.73
C SER A 75 -13.80 -8.80 1.96
N PHE A 76 -13.47 -8.16 3.08
CA PHE A 76 -13.23 -8.90 4.33
C PHE A 76 -14.54 -9.31 5.02
N ASP A 77 -14.48 -10.39 5.80
CA ASP A 77 -15.59 -10.84 6.65
C ASP A 77 -16.09 -9.66 7.51
N PRO A 78 -17.41 -9.36 7.49
CA PRO A 78 -18.00 -8.24 8.24
C PRO A 78 -17.79 -8.29 9.77
N SER A 79 -17.46 -9.45 10.33
CA SER A 79 -17.13 -9.61 11.76
C SER A 79 -15.72 -9.12 12.11
N ARG A 80 -14.87 -8.86 11.11
CA ARG A 80 -13.50 -8.37 11.29
C ARG A 80 -13.46 -6.85 11.48
N ARG A 81 -12.45 -6.39 12.21
CA ARG A 81 -12.08 -4.98 12.27
C ARG A 81 -10.95 -4.72 11.28
N VAL A 82 -11.25 -4.12 10.14
CA VAL A 82 -10.27 -3.76 9.11
C VAL A 82 -9.72 -2.38 9.41
N ILE A 83 -8.42 -2.27 9.60
CA ILE A 83 -7.71 -1.04 9.97
C ILE A 83 -6.83 -0.64 8.78
N LEU A 84 -7.22 0.43 8.10
CA LEU A 84 -6.56 0.95 6.91
C LEU A 84 -5.70 2.15 7.30
N ILE A 85 -4.44 2.15 6.92
CA ILE A 85 -3.47 3.16 7.39
C ILE A 85 -2.81 3.86 6.20
N ASP A 86 -2.91 5.19 6.18
CA ASP A 86 -2.11 6.01 5.27
C ASP A 86 -0.69 6.17 5.79
N LEU A 87 0.30 5.96 4.93
CA LEU A 87 1.70 6.13 5.30
C LEU A 87 2.10 7.61 5.30
N PRO A 88 2.77 8.10 6.37
CA PRO A 88 3.36 9.43 6.34
C PRO A 88 4.30 9.63 5.14
N GLY A 89 4.21 10.79 4.50
CA GLY A 89 5.02 11.13 3.33
C GLY A 89 4.59 10.48 2.02
N LEU A 90 3.45 9.79 1.97
CA LEU A 90 2.76 9.39 0.75
C LEU A 90 1.50 10.25 0.54
N PRO A 91 0.94 10.28 -0.69
CA PRO A 91 -0.36 10.90 -0.91
C PRO A 91 -1.44 10.18 -0.10
N GLY A 92 -2.10 10.90 0.80
CA GLY A 92 -3.10 10.38 1.74
C GLY A 92 -3.41 11.43 2.79
N ALA A 93 -4.00 11.03 3.91
CA ALA A 93 -4.39 11.94 4.99
C ALA A 93 -3.41 11.95 6.19
N SER A 94 -2.29 11.24 6.10
CA SER A 94 -1.22 11.26 7.12
C SER A 94 -0.23 12.42 6.91
N ALA A 95 0.65 12.63 7.90
CA ALA A 95 1.69 13.66 7.86
C ALA A 95 2.48 13.66 6.55
N CYS A 96 2.77 14.84 6.03
CA CYS A 96 3.36 15.04 4.71
C CYS A 96 4.90 14.87 4.66
N THR A 97 5.54 14.48 5.74
CA THR A 97 7.00 14.36 5.82
C THR A 97 7.49 12.93 5.68
N ARG A 98 8.56 12.74 4.91
CA ARG A 98 9.23 11.44 4.72
C ARG A 98 10.45 11.32 5.61
N PRO A 99 10.76 10.11 6.11
CA PRO A 99 12.04 9.89 6.77
C PRO A 99 13.19 9.94 5.78
N GLU A 100 14.33 10.47 6.22
CA GLU A 100 15.61 10.42 5.52
C GLU A 100 16.54 9.34 6.10
N GLY A 101 17.61 9.04 5.37
CA GLY A 101 18.63 8.08 5.79
C GLY A 101 18.11 6.63 5.68
N ASN A 102 18.08 5.91 6.80
CA ASN A 102 17.58 4.53 6.82
C ASN A 102 16.04 4.50 6.84
N VAL A 103 15.45 4.64 5.66
CA VAL A 103 14.01 4.72 5.44
C VAL A 103 13.28 3.50 6.00
N HIS A 104 13.82 2.28 5.79
CA HIS A 104 13.21 1.05 6.30
C HIS A 104 13.18 1.02 7.83
N ALA A 105 14.29 1.39 8.49
CA ALA A 105 14.32 1.41 9.94
C ALA A 105 13.36 2.46 10.52
N ALA A 106 13.21 3.61 9.87
CA ALA A 106 12.28 4.64 10.30
C ALA A 106 10.83 4.19 10.19
N TYR A 107 10.44 3.65 9.03
CA TYR A 107 9.08 3.14 8.84
C TYR A 107 8.81 1.87 9.66
N GLY A 108 9.82 1.03 9.89
CA GLY A 108 9.67 -0.15 10.75
C GLY A 108 9.33 0.22 12.19
N ARG A 109 10.00 1.24 12.75
CA ARG A 109 9.65 1.80 14.05
C ARG A 109 8.28 2.46 14.04
N TRP A 110 8.01 3.28 13.03
CA TRP A 110 6.70 3.92 12.85
C TRP A 110 5.55 2.92 12.89
N LEU A 111 5.67 1.80 12.20
CA LEU A 111 4.61 0.77 12.18
C LEU A 111 4.40 0.17 13.57
N THR A 112 5.48 -0.09 14.31
CA THR A 112 5.38 -0.54 15.71
C THR A 112 4.68 0.50 16.57
N GLU A 113 5.05 1.78 16.46
CA GLU A 113 4.44 2.89 17.19
C GLU A 113 2.93 3.04 16.87
N VAL A 114 2.53 2.80 15.61
CA VAL A 114 1.11 2.81 15.22
C VAL A 114 0.36 1.67 15.90
N LEU A 115 0.91 0.45 15.88
CA LEU A 115 0.29 -0.68 16.56
C LEU A 115 0.15 -0.45 18.07
N ASP A 116 1.15 0.18 18.71
CA ASP A 116 1.12 0.53 20.12
C ASP A 116 0.06 1.60 20.41
N ALA A 117 -0.01 2.66 19.59
CA ALA A 117 -0.99 3.74 19.75
C ALA A 117 -2.45 3.26 19.58
N LEU A 118 -2.64 2.19 18.80
CA LEU A 118 -3.95 1.57 18.57
C LEU A 118 -4.24 0.41 19.54
N GLU A 119 -3.33 0.14 20.48
CA GLU A 119 -3.41 -0.99 21.44
C GLU A 119 -3.60 -2.36 20.75
N ILE A 120 -2.97 -2.51 19.57
CA ILE A 120 -3.02 -3.75 18.78
C ILE A 120 -1.84 -4.63 19.17
N GLY A 121 -2.10 -5.86 19.56
CA GLY A 121 -1.09 -6.88 19.84
C GLY A 121 -0.56 -7.55 18.57
N VAL A 122 -0.65 -8.88 18.51
CA VAL A 122 -0.28 -9.66 17.32
C VAL A 122 -1.41 -9.59 16.30
N VAL A 123 -1.07 -9.27 15.02
CA VAL A 123 -2.05 -8.96 13.98
C VAL A 123 -1.57 -9.39 12.59
N PRO A 124 -2.46 -9.87 11.71
CA PRO A 124 -2.12 -10.03 10.30
C PRO A 124 -2.01 -8.66 9.61
N ILE A 125 -0.98 -8.51 8.76
CA ILE A 125 -0.67 -7.25 8.06
C ILE A 125 -0.67 -7.47 6.54
N LEU A 126 -1.42 -6.65 5.81
CA LEU A 126 -1.39 -6.55 4.36
C LEU A 126 -0.65 -5.26 3.96
N GLY A 127 0.48 -5.40 3.28
CA GLY A 127 1.20 -4.27 2.70
C GLY A 127 0.96 -4.18 1.19
N LEU A 128 0.50 -3.02 0.71
CA LEU A 128 0.18 -2.80 -0.69
C LEU A 128 1.31 -2.05 -1.41
N GLY A 129 1.80 -2.55 -2.52
CA GLY A 129 2.72 -1.84 -3.40
C GLY A 129 3.98 -1.32 -2.70
N TRP A 130 4.07 0.00 -2.53
CA TRP A 130 5.17 0.66 -1.82
C TRP A 130 5.16 0.33 -0.31
N ALA A 131 3.97 0.25 0.29
CA ALA A 131 3.80 -0.09 1.70
C ALA A 131 4.16 -1.55 2.03
N ALA A 132 4.24 -2.43 1.05
CA ALA A 132 4.73 -3.81 1.24
C ALA A 132 6.14 -3.82 1.83
N SER A 133 7.03 -2.94 1.35
CA SER A 133 8.38 -2.80 1.90
C SER A 133 8.41 -2.24 3.32
N VAL A 134 7.43 -1.38 3.65
CA VAL A 134 7.26 -0.84 5.02
C VAL A 134 6.78 -1.93 5.96
N ALA A 135 5.77 -2.71 5.56
CA ALA A 135 5.27 -3.85 6.33
C ALA A 135 6.40 -4.85 6.64
N ALA A 136 7.18 -5.21 5.61
CA ALA A 136 8.33 -6.10 5.78
C ALA A 136 9.45 -5.52 6.66
N ALA A 137 9.50 -4.21 6.87
CA ALA A 137 10.50 -3.53 7.68
C ALA A 137 10.11 -3.35 9.17
N ILE A 138 8.94 -3.81 9.60
CA ILE A 138 8.50 -3.69 10.99
C ILE A 138 9.61 -4.10 11.97
N THR A 139 9.77 -3.35 13.06
CA THR A 139 10.87 -3.59 14.01
C THR A 139 10.70 -4.92 14.74
N ASP A 140 9.49 -5.19 15.19
CA ASP A 140 9.14 -6.42 15.93
C ASP A 140 8.30 -7.35 15.04
N VAL A 141 8.95 -8.36 14.46
CA VAL A 141 8.30 -9.33 13.56
C VAL A 141 7.34 -10.27 14.30
N GLU A 142 7.54 -10.47 15.61
CA GLU A 142 6.65 -11.30 16.45
C GLU A 142 5.25 -10.67 16.63
N ARG A 143 5.11 -9.37 16.34
CA ARG A 143 3.81 -8.68 16.30
C ARG A 143 2.98 -9.00 15.05
N VAL A 144 3.54 -9.76 14.12
CA VAL A 144 2.88 -10.07 12.83
C VAL A 144 2.49 -11.54 12.80
N GLU A 145 1.18 -11.80 12.85
CA GLU A 145 0.63 -13.15 12.77
C GLU A 145 0.83 -13.76 11.36
N LYS A 146 0.52 -12.98 10.34
CA LYS A 146 0.78 -13.29 8.92
C LYS A 146 1.09 -12.00 8.18
N LEU A 147 2.12 -12.03 7.34
CA LEU A 147 2.50 -10.93 6.47
C LEU A 147 2.11 -11.24 5.03
N VAL A 148 1.17 -10.47 4.47
CA VAL A 148 0.83 -10.54 3.05
C VAL A 148 1.35 -9.28 2.34
N LEU A 149 2.12 -9.46 1.28
CA LEU A 149 2.74 -8.38 0.51
C LEU A 149 2.20 -8.39 -0.93
N ALA A 150 1.29 -7.47 -1.26
CA ALA A 150 0.68 -7.39 -2.57
C ALA A 150 1.46 -6.42 -3.48
N ALA A 151 1.81 -6.87 -4.69
CA ALA A 151 2.60 -6.14 -5.68
C ALA A 151 3.86 -5.46 -5.09
N PRO A 152 4.73 -6.20 -4.34
CA PRO A 152 5.70 -5.62 -3.42
C PRO A 152 6.84 -4.90 -4.13
N LEU A 153 6.92 -3.59 -4.00
CA LEU A 153 8.08 -2.80 -4.46
C LEU A 153 9.25 -2.92 -3.48
N GLY A 154 10.46 -2.88 -4.02
CA GLY A 154 11.70 -2.88 -3.21
C GLY A 154 12.23 -4.26 -2.86
N LEU A 155 11.50 -5.35 -3.11
CA LEU A 155 12.02 -6.72 -2.93
C LEU A 155 12.87 -7.16 -4.11
N VAL A 156 12.40 -6.90 -5.33
CA VAL A 156 13.08 -7.31 -6.57
C VAL A 156 13.40 -6.09 -7.44
N PRO A 157 14.36 -6.21 -8.38
CA PRO A 157 14.55 -5.18 -9.40
C PRO A 157 13.27 -4.96 -10.19
N ARG A 158 13.02 -3.72 -10.59
CA ARG A 158 11.87 -3.38 -11.44
C ARG A 158 11.92 -4.16 -12.74
N ALA A 159 10.79 -4.77 -13.10
CA ALA A 159 10.64 -5.55 -14.33
C ALA A 159 10.43 -4.64 -15.56
N ARG A 160 9.41 -4.88 -16.31
CA ARG A 160 9.06 -4.24 -17.60
C ARG A 160 8.62 -2.76 -17.44
N TRP A 161 9.28 -2.01 -16.55
CA TRP A 161 8.96 -0.61 -16.23
C TRP A 161 8.81 0.30 -17.46
N HIS A 162 9.46 -0.05 -18.58
CA HIS A 162 9.35 0.67 -19.85
C HIS A 162 7.91 0.73 -20.39
N ARG A 163 7.03 -0.24 -20.07
CA ARG A 163 5.62 -0.22 -20.48
C ARG A 163 4.85 0.95 -19.84
N ALA A 164 5.16 1.26 -18.58
CA ALA A 164 4.54 2.36 -17.85
C ALA A 164 5.33 3.67 -17.96
N LEU A 165 6.53 3.68 -18.56
CA LEU A 165 7.41 4.86 -18.62
C LEU A 165 6.77 6.02 -19.40
N ILE A 166 6.39 5.77 -20.65
CA ILE A 166 5.84 6.84 -21.52
C ILE A 166 4.49 7.31 -20.96
N PRO A 167 3.51 6.42 -20.65
CA PRO A 167 2.27 6.84 -20.00
C PRO A 167 2.50 7.59 -18.68
N GLY A 168 3.44 7.13 -17.87
CA GLY A 168 3.78 7.77 -16.60
C GLY A 168 4.41 9.17 -16.77
N LEU A 169 5.24 9.37 -17.79
CA LEU A 169 5.80 10.70 -18.11
C LEU A 169 4.71 11.64 -18.63
N GLN A 170 3.81 11.17 -19.50
CA GLN A 170 2.69 11.95 -20.00
C GLN A 170 1.76 12.37 -18.85
N TRP A 171 1.37 11.42 -17.99
CA TRP A 171 0.58 11.69 -16.80
C TRP A 171 1.25 12.69 -15.84
N ARG A 172 2.56 12.61 -15.67
CA ARG A 172 3.32 13.53 -14.79
C ARG A 172 3.41 14.94 -15.34
N ASN A 173 3.52 15.09 -16.65
CA ASN A 173 3.63 16.39 -17.32
C ASN A 173 2.26 17.04 -17.47
N GLU A 174 1.25 16.26 -17.80
CA GLU A 174 -0.11 16.73 -18.05
C GLU A 174 -1.12 15.74 -17.43
N PRO A 175 -1.43 15.88 -16.12
CA PRO A 175 -2.31 14.96 -15.37
C PRO A 175 -3.79 15.23 -15.65
N ASN A 176 -4.20 15.04 -16.90
CA ASN A 176 -5.60 15.03 -17.34
C ASN A 176 -6.18 13.60 -17.28
N PHE A 177 -7.50 13.47 -17.51
CA PHE A 177 -8.17 12.17 -17.44
C PHE A 177 -7.60 11.16 -18.46
N GLU A 178 -7.33 11.59 -19.69
CA GLU A 178 -6.84 10.73 -20.77
C GLU A 178 -5.44 10.16 -20.46
N ASN A 179 -4.49 11.01 -20.06
CA ASN A 179 -3.14 10.57 -19.68
C ASN A 179 -3.17 9.74 -18.39
N THR A 180 -4.05 10.06 -17.46
CA THR A 180 -4.23 9.29 -16.22
C THR A 180 -4.78 7.90 -16.51
N GLU A 181 -5.79 7.78 -17.35
CA GLU A 181 -6.34 6.50 -17.76
C GLU A 181 -5.29 5.63 -18.47
N ARG A 182 -4.55 6.18 -19.41
CA ARG A 182 -3.45 5.48 -20.10
C ARG A 182 -2.40 4.97 -19.10
N TYR A 183 -2.07 5.79 -18.11
CA TYR A 183 -1.11 5.40 -17.07
C TYR A 183 -1.63 4.27 -16.19
N LEU A 184 -2.88 4.36 -15.71
CA LEU A 184 -3.50 3.31 -14.89
C LEU A 184 -3.62 2.01 -15.66
N ARG A 185 -4.06 2.04 -16.91
CA ARG A 185 -4.10 0.85 -17.80
C ARG A 185 -2.71 0.25 -18.04
N ALA A 186 -1.67 1.08 -18.07
CA ALA A 186 -0.29 0.58 -18.22
C ALA A 186 0.24 -0.09 -16.96
N LEU A 187 -0.34 0.19 -15.79
CA LEU A 187 -0.01 -0.45 -14.51
C LEU A 187 -0.85 -1.70 -14.25
N ALA A 188 -2.07 -1.73 -14.71
CA ALA A 188 -3.05 -2.77 -14.44
C ALA A 188 -2.99 -3.94 -15.45
N GLY A 189 -3.79 -4.95 -15.22
CA GLY A 189 -4.02 -6.04 -16.15
C GLY A 189 -4.89 -5.62 -17.35
N SER A 190 -4.88 -6.42 -18.39
CA SER A 190 -5.46 -6.07 -19.70
C SER A 190 -6.98 -5.86 -19.70
N GLY A 191 -7.68 -6.34 -18.68
CA GLY A 191 -9.14 -6.18 -18.53
C GLY A 191 -9.55 -5.04 -17.60
N PHE A 192 -8.60 -4.31 -17.02
CA PHE A 192 -8.89 -3.30 -16.02
C PHE A 192 -9.43 -2.00 -16.63
N GLU A 193 -10.54 -1.55 -16.08
CA GLU A 193 -11.19 -0.28 -16.39
C GLU A 193 -11.23 0.59 -15.13
N PRO A 194 -10.45 1.69 -15.07
CA PRO A 194 -10.45 2.55 -13.89
C PRO A 194 -11.79 3.29 -13.77
N ASP A 195 -12.37 3.28 -12.58
CA ASP A 195 -13.56 4.05 -12.28
C ASP A 195 -13.28 5.56 -12.18
N GLY A 196 -14.34 6.36 -12.17
CA GLY A 196 -14.21 7.81 -12.11
C GLY A 196 -13.59 8.32 -10.80
N ALA A 197 -13.68 7.59 -9.68
CA ALA A 197 -13.06 7.97 -8.41
C ALA A 197 -11.54 7.75 -8.47
N THR A 198 -11.11 6.60 -8.97
CA THR A 198 -9.70 6.27 -9.19
C THR A 198 -9.05 7.24 -10.19
N LEU A 199 -9.73 7.58 -11.29
CA LEU A 199 -9.24 8.58 -12.25
C LEU A 199 -9.05 9.95 -11.59
N ARG A 200 -10.06 10.46 -10.88
CA ARG A 200 -9.98 11.75 -10.18
C ARG A 200 -8.87 11.79 -9.14
N TRP A 201 -8.71 10.72 -8.37
CA TRP A 201 -7.62 10.59 -7.40
C TRP A 201 -6.26 10.66 -8.08
N SER A 202 -6.03 9.81 -9.09
CA SER A 202 -4.75 9.72 -9.77
C SER A 202 -4.41 11.01 -10.54
N CYS A 203 -5.40 11.72 -11.09
CA CYS A 203 -5.20 13.07 -11.65
C CYS A 203 -4.69 14.05 -10.58
N ARG A 204 -5.29 14.05 -9.39
CA ARG A 204 -4.84 14.93 -8.29
C ARG A 204 -3.42 14.58 -7.84
N VAL A 205 -3.12 13.30 -7.67
CA VAL A 205 -1.75 12.86 -7.34
C VAL A 205 -0.77 13.33 -8.40
N GLY A 206 -1.09 13.19 -9.68
CA GLY A 206 -0.28 13.69 -10.79
C GLY A 206 -0.04 15.21 -10.74
N ALA A 207 -1.08 15.98 -10.39
CA ALA A 207 -1.05 17.44 -10.37
C ALA A 207 -0.35 18.01 -9.12
N TYR A 208 -0.62 17.48 -7.96
CA TYR A 208 -0.25 18.09 -6.67
C TYR A 208 0.89 17.38 -5.94
N CYS A 209 1.22 16.13 -6.32
CA CYS A 209 2.27 15.40 -5.64
C CYS A 209 3.58 15.34 -6.44
N THR A 210 4.71 15.34 -5.73
CA THR A 210 6.01 15.07 -6.31
C THR A 210 6.11 13.59 -6.70
N SER A 211 7.06 13.23 -7.56
CA SER A 211 7.35 11.84 -7.86
C SER A 211 7.60 11.06 -6.56
N LEU A 212 6.93 9.93 -6.39
CA LEU A 212 7.29 8.99 -5.34
C LEU A 212 8.73 8.56 -5.61
N ALA A 213 9.66 9.01 -4.76
CA ALA A 213 11.02 8.46 -4.80
C ALA A 213 10.89 6.92 -4.68
N GLY A 214 11.62 6.20 -5.54
CA GLY A 214 11.56 4.75 -5.49
C GLY A 214 11.88 4.26 -4.08
N MET A 215 11.10 3.31 -3.55
CA MET A 215 11.44 2.66 -2.29
C MET A 215 12.84 2.07 -2.41
N PRO A 216 13.76 2.32 -1.47
CA PRO A 216 15.02 1.61 -1.41
C PRO A 216 14.79 0.10 -1.39
N ARG A 217 15.71 -0.67 -1.96
CA ARG A 217 15.60 -2.12 -1.90
C ARG A 217 15.76 -2.60 -0.46
N ILE A 218 14.92 -3.53 -0.07
CA ILE A 218 15.06 -4.24 1.20
C ILE A 218 16.39 -5.01 1.19
N GLY A 219 17.21 -4.75 2.20
CA GLY A 219 18.46 -5.50 2.38
C GLY A 219 18.20 -6.95 2.77
N ARG A 220 19.10 -7.85 2.34
CA ARG A 220 18.97 -9.29 2.63
C ARG A 220 18.82 -9.59 4.11
N SER A 221 19.55 -8.89 4.99
CA SER A 221 19.46 -9.08 6.45
C SER A 221 18.07 -8.75 6.99
N LEU A 222 17.41 -7.72 6.45
CA LEU A 222 16.05 -7.36 6.84
C LEU A 222 15.06 -8.42 6.38
N TRP A 223 15.21 -8.93 5.15
CA TRP A 223 14.35 -9.96 4.57
C TRP A 223 14.51 -11.31 5.30
N GLN A 224 15.72 -11.68 5.65
CA GLN A 224 16.00 -12.94 6.36
C GLN A 224 15.38 -13.03 7.77
N ARG A 225 14.97 -11.92 8.38
CA ARG A 225 14.24 -11.95 9.66
C ARG A 225 12.89 -12.66 9.57
N TRP A 226 12.32 -12.72 8.37
CA TRP A 226 11.03 -13.37 8.12
C TRP A 226 11.12 -14.89 7.95
N LYS A 227 12.32 -15.46 8.02
CA LYS A 227 12.48 -16.90 7.91
C LYS A 227 11.80 -17.63 9.07
N GLY A 228 10.84 -18.52 8.73
CA GLY A 228 10.04 -19.26 9.69
C GLY A 228 8.74 -18.53 10.12
N HIS A 229 8.52 -17.31 9.65
CA HIS A 229 7.24 -16.60 9.82
C HIS A 229 6.29 -16.86 8.65
N ALA A 230 5.00 -16.66 8.90
CA ALA A 230 3.96 -16.78 7.88
C ALA A 230 4.02 -15.59 6.92
N VAL A 231 4.65 -15.75 5.75
CA VAL A 231 4.78 -14.71 4.73
C VAL A 231 4.22 -15.19 3.40
N GLU A 232 3.43 -14.34 2.77
CA GLU A 232 2.88 -14.55 1.45
C GLU A 232 3.10 -13.35 0.54
N LEU A 233 3.50 -13.60 -0.69
CA LEU A 233 3.71 -12.59 -1.72
C LEU A 233 2.62 -12.76 -2.78
N VAL A 234 1.82 -11.71 -3.04
CA VAL A 234 0.79 -11.72 -4.05
C VAL A 234 1.19 -10.79 -5.18
N VAL A 235 1.19 -11.28 -6.42
CA VAL A 235 1.63 -10.50 -7.58
C VAL A 235 0.78 -10.82 -8.81
N GLY A 236 0.40 -9.79 -9.58
CA GLY A 236 -0.22 -9.98 -10.89
C GLY A 236 0.81 -10.45 -11.94
N ASP A 237 0.43 -11.37 -12.80
CA ASP A 237 1.29 -11.86 -13.90
C ASP A 237 1.60 -10.77 -14.93
N GLN A 238 0.75 -9.72 -14.99
CA GLN A 238 0.91 -8.56 -15.87
C GLN A 238 1.52 -7.33 -15.18
N ASP A 239 1.94 -7.43 -13.90
CA ASP A 239 2.57 -6.32 -13.19
C ASP A 239 3.82 -5.83 -13.93
N PRO A 240 3.86 -4.55 -14.39
CA PRO A 240 5.00 -4.02 -15.12
C PRO A 240 6.22 -3.74 -14.24
N LEU A 241 6.08 -3.73 -12.92
CA LEU A 241 7.13 -3.34 -11.98
C LEU A 241 7.70 -4.51 -11.17
N VAL A 242 6.92 -5.56 -10.93
CA VAL A 242 7.33 -6.73 -10.16
C VAL A 242 7.37 -7.96 -11.06
N HIS A 243 8.51 -8.63 -11.11
CA HIS A 243 8.66 -9.84 -11.92
C HIS A 243 8.55 -11.09 -11.07
N VAL A 244 7.68 -12.03 -11.46
CA VAL A 244 7.36 -13.26 -10.70
C VAL A 244 8.59 -14.13 -10.44
N ALA A 245 9.43 -14.38 -11.44
CA ALA A 245 10.54 -15.30 -11.30
C ALA A 245 11.62 -14.86 -10.30
N PRO A 246 12.12 -13.61 -10.28
CA PRO A 246 12.96 -13.11 -9.20
C PRO A 246 12.25 -13.07 -7.84
N LEU A 247 10.93 -12.83 -7.81
CA LEU A 247 10.16 -12.78 -6.58
C LEU A 247 10.10 -14.16 -5.92
N ARG A 248 9.87 -15.23 -6.69
CA ARG A 248 9.91 -16.61 -6.20
C ARG A 248 11.25 -16.98 -5.57
N LYS A 249 12.37 -16.59 -6.21
CA LYS A 249 13.72 -16.84 -5.65
C LYS A 249 13.93 -16.20 -4.28
N ILE A 250 13.38 -14.99 -4.07
CA ILE A 250 13.48 -14.30 -2.79
C ILE A 250 12.53 -14.93 -1.77
N ALA A 251 11.33 -15.36 -2.19
CA ALA A 251 10.40 -16.09 -1.36
C ALA A 251 11.01 -17.39 -0.83
N ASP A 252 11.63 -18.17 -1.71
CA ASP A 252 12.31 -19.43 -1.37
C ASP A 252 13.40 -19.25 -0.28
N GLU A 253 14.07 -18.09 -0.23
CA GLU A 253 15.11 -17.82 0.78
C GLU A 253 14.58 -17.84 2.23
N ILE A 254 13.29 -17.56 2.44
CA ILE A 254 12.66 -17.50 3.76
C ILE A 254 11.54 -18.53 3.95
N GLY A 255 11.19 -19.28 2.91
CA GLY A 255 10.07 -20.22 2.92
C GLY A 255 8.70 -19.53 2.76
N ALA A 256 8.66 -18.38 2.08
CA ALA A 256 7.40 -17.68 1.79
C ALA A 256 6.70 -18.27 0.57
N SER A 257 5.36 -18.23 0.56
CA SER A 257 4.55 -18.57 -0.62
C SER A 257 4.47 -17.42 -1.62
N VAL A 258 4.17 -17.72 -2.88
CA VAL A 258 3.94 -16.73 -3.94
C VAL A 258 2.68 -17.09 -4.69
N GLU A 259 1.64 -16.29 -4.49
CA GLU A 259 0.42 -16.35 -5.27
C GLU A 259 0.52 -15.44 -6.49
N VAL A 260 0.18 -15.98 -7.65
CA VAL A 260 0.22 -15.24 -8.93
C VAL A 260 -1.20 -15.08 -9.44
N VAL A 261 -1.66 -13.83 -9.49
CA VAL A 261 -3.01 -13.50 -9.95
C VAL A 261 -3.00 -13.37 -11.46
N GLU A 262 -3.63 -14.32 -12.14
CA GLU A 262 -3.72 -14.35 -13.59
C GLU A 262 -4.55 -13.18 -14.12
N GLY A 263 -4.05 -12.53 -15.18
CA GLY A 263 -4.71 -11.39 -15.82
C GLY A 263 -4.62 -10.07 -15.05
N ALA A 264 -4.10 -10.07 -13.83
CA ALA A 264 -3.97 -8.86 -13.02
C ALA A 264 -2.61 -8.18 -13.19
N GLY A 265 -2.61 -6.88 -13.00
CA GLY A 265 -1.41 -6.07 -12.98
C GLY A 265 -0.99 -5.69 -11.55
N ARG A 266 -0.63 -4.42 -11.39
CA ARG A 266 -0.13 -3.87 -10.15
C ARG A 266 -1.23 -3.41 -9.19
N LEU A 267 -2.39 -3.05 -9.71
CA LEU A 267 -3.46 -2.42 -8.94
C LEU A 267 -4.35 -3.47 -8.24
N LEU A 268 -3.71 -4.47 -7.62
CA LEU A 268 -4.37 -5.62 -6.99
C LEU A 268 -5.53 -5.25 -6.04
N PRO A 269 -5.48 -4.15 -5.24
CA PRO A 269 -6.63 -3.75 -4.42
C PRO A 269 -7.89 -3.40 -5.22
N LEU A 270 -7.73 -3.07 -6.51
CA LEU A 270 -8.83 -2.77 -7.44
C LEU A 270 -9.14 -3.94 -8.37
N GLU A 271 -8.13 -4.74 -8.71
CA GLU A 271 -8.25 -5.83 -9.69
C GLU A 271 -8.69 -7.15 -9.05
N ALA A 272 -8.27 -7.40 -7.80
CA ALA A 272 -8.52 -8.67 -7.10
C ALA A 272 -8.72 -8.45 -5.58
N PRO A 273 -9.62 -7.57 -5.14
CA PRO A 273 -9.78 -7.26 -3.71
C PRO A 273 -10.21 -8.48 -2.88
N THR A 274 -11.10 -9.32 -3.40
CA THR A 274 -11.58 -10.52 -2.73
C THR A 274 -10.44 -11.53 -2.52
N LEU A 275 -9.62 -11.75 -3.55
CA LEU A 275 -8.46 -12.64 -3.43
C LEU A 275 -7.49 -12.14 -2.36
N LEU A 276 -7.19 -10.84 -2.31
CA LEU A 276 -6.33 -10.28 -1.26
C LEU A 276 -6.91 -10.49 0.14
N ALA A 277 -8.23 -10.39 0.30
CA ALA A 277 -8.89 -10.64 1.57
C ALA A 277 -8.83 -12.14 1.95
N GLU A 278 -8.99 -13.05 1.00
CA GLU A 278 -8.88 -14.50 1.20
C GLU A 278 -7.46 -14.92 1.57
N GLU A 279 -6.45 -14.39 0.87
CA GLU A 279 -5.05 -14.72 1.14
C GLU A 279 -4.56 -14.26 2.53
N MET A 280 -5.23 -13.29 3.17
CA MET A 280 -4.95 -12.95 4.57
C MET A 280 -5.16 -14.11 5.54
N PHE A 281 -6.02 -15.09 5.18
CA PHE A 281 -6.40 -16.21 6.06
C PHE A 281 -6.07 -17.58 5.46
N ALA A 282 -5.65 -17.63 4.21
CA ALA A 282 -5.22 -18.88 3.59
C ALA A 282 -4.02 -19.47 4.35
N PRO A 283 -3.93 -20.80 4.50
CA PRO A 283 -2.75 -21.44 5.04
C PRO A 283 -1.55 -21.19 4.11
N ILE A 284 -0.37 -21.03 4.68
CA ILE A 284 0.88 -20.93 3.89
C ILE A 284 1.06 -22.24 3.12
N ARG A 285 1.24 -22.14 1.82
CA ARG A 285 1.38 -23.29 0.90
C ARG A 285 2.83 -23.73 0.76
#